data_c5865e9fb938f4478d1593e601cdf6f1
#
_entry.id   c5865e9fb938f4478d1593e601cdf6f1
#
_cell.length_a   1.000
_cell.length_b   1.000
_cell.length_c   1.000
_cell.angle_alpha   90.00
_cell.angle_beta   90.00
_cell.angle_gamma   90.00
#
_symmetry.space_group_name_H-M   'P 1'
#
loop_
_entity.id
_entity.type
_entity.pdbx_description
1 polymer ?
#
loop_
_entity_poly.entity_id
_entity_poly.type
_entity_poly.pdbx_seq_one_letter_code
_entity_poly.pdbx_strand_id
1 'polypeptide(L)'
;MSKDKITPLVDYSSSETSSSDGWCDEGKEVFVDDFADKPMDMGHVSGGWAGHVYLVVKESAGLRRISQACIEEICQRSDDAGTGKAETVECGQTSVIKEADIRSRVRRMEGLHVSLTRVFYLQEHEISGFVEILERAVLASSHGAFAVGFSKASMYANETGSREFVGLDIGSGEERLAKIVGAVDEVMRRFGKEPFFSNPRFHVSIVRAERGKGGRGMIGKGLGQAMHEEILALPAVQISQLECVFGNRRFCIAL
;
A
#
# COMPACT_ATOMS: atom_id res chain seq x y z
N MET A 1 -31.92 -40.39 22.65
CA MET A 1 -30.49 -40.08 22.83
C MET A 1 -29.81 -40.30 21.48
N SER A 2 -29.72 -39.25 20.68
CA SER A 2 -29.08 -39.30 19.36
C SER A 2 -27.73 -38.62 19.47
N LYS A 3 -26.67 -39.28 19.01
CA LYS A 3 -25.30 -38.83 19.03
C LYS A 3 -25.03 -38.10 17.70
N ASP A 4 -24.80 -36.81 17.77
CA ASP A 4 -24.39 -36.02 16.64
C ASP A 4 -22.95 -36.40 16.23
N LYS A 5 -22.82 -36.82 14.97
CA LYS A 5 -21.53 -37.10 14.33
C LYS A 5 -20.94 -35.80 13.81
N ILE A 6 -19.80 -35.43 14.35
CA ILE A 6 -18.95 -34.35 13.82
C ILE A 6 -18.29 -34.90 12.56
N THR A 7 -18.52 -34.23 11.43
CA THR A 7 -17.87 -34.53 10.15
C THR A 7 -16.49 -33.83 10.12
N PRO A 8 -15.41 -34.50 9.73
CA PRO A 8 -14.09 -33.90 9.71
C PRO A 8 -13.91 -32.98 8.52
N LEU A 9 -13.10 -31.98 8.76
CA LEU A 9 -12.61 -30.94 7.85
C LEU A 9 -11.99 -31.55 6.59
N VAL A 10 -12.35 -31.02 5.42
CA VAL A 10 -11.88 -31.50 4.11
C VAL A 10 -10.41 -31.15 3.93
N ASP A 11 -9.61 -32.19 3.67
CA ASP A 11 -8.20 -32.10 3.30
C ASP A 11 -8.07 -31.53 1.88
N TYR A 12 -7.34 -30.42 1.73
CA TYR A 12 -7.05 -29.80 0.44
C TYR A 12 -5.84 -30.50 -0.19
N SER A 13 -6.07 -31.59 -0.89
CA SER A 13 -5.08 -32.12 -1.83
C SER A 13 -5.28 -31.51 -3.19
N SER A 14 -4.23 -30.82 -3.67
CA SER A 14 -4.09 -30.20 -4.98
C SER A 14 -4.32 -31.21 -6.11
N SER A 15 -5.27 -30.89 -6.99
CA SER A 15 -5.34 -31.47 -8.34
C SER A 15 -5.06 -30.35 -9.34
N GLU A 16 -3.91 -30.46 -10.03
CA GLU A 16 -3.53 -29.64 -11.15
C GLU A 16 -4.47 -29.89 -12.34
N THR A 17 -5.18 -28.86 -12.79
CA THR A 17 -5.74 -28.81 -14.13
C THR A 17 -5.24 -27.54 -14.80
N SER A 18 -4.41 -27.76 -15.83
CA SER A 18 -3.87 -26.73 -16.70
C SER A 18 -4.99 -26.10 -17.56
N SER A 19 -5.30 -24.83 -17.31
CA SER A 19 -5.94 -23.95 -18.28
C SER A 19 -5.09 -22.70 -18.42
N SER A 20 -4.74 -22.38 -19.68
CA SER A 20 -3.88 -21.28 -20.10
C SER A 20 -4.66 -19.96 -20.10
N ASP A 21 -4.87 -19.39 -18.93
CA ASP A 21 -5.40 -18.05 -18.77
C ASP A 21 -4.30 -17.20 -18.16
N GLY A 22 -3.96 -16.08 -18.80
CA GLY A 22 -2.81 -15.21 -18.62
C GLY A 22 -2.41 -14.87 -17.18
N TRP A 23 -1.86 -15.82 -16.46
CA TRP A 23 -1.34 -15.71 -15.11
C TRP A 23 0.13 -15.30 -15.20
N CYS A 24 0.51 -14.25 -14.48
CA CYS A 24 1.91 -13.91 -14.31
C CYS A 24 2.57 -15.00 -13.46
N ASP A 25 3.19 -15.99 -14.13
CA ASP A 25 4.01 -17.01 -13.48
C ASP A 25 5.42 -16.45 -13.27
N GLU A 26 5.69 -15.86 -12.12
CA GLU A 26 7.01 -15.83 -11.52
C GLU A 26 6.84 -15.92 -10.00
N GLY A 27 7.06 -17.13 -9.48
CA GLY A 27 7.02 -17.48 -8.07
C GLY A 27 8.07 -16.74 -7.23
N LYS A 28 7.76 -15.50 -6.87
CA LYS A 28 8.31 -14.83 -5.70
C LYS A 28 7.12 -14.39 -4.86
N GLU A 29 7.01 -15.01 -3.68
CA GLU A 29 6.15 -14.51 -2.62
C GLU A 29 6.54 -13.06 -2.31
N VAL A 30 5.87 -12.13 -2.96
CA VAL A 30 5.91 -10.72 -2.55
C VAL A 30 4.91 -10.63 -1.41
N PHE A 31 5.44 -10.62 -0.20
CA PHE A 31 4.65 -10.31 0.98
C PHE A 31 4.05 -8.91 0.82
N VAL A 32 2.77 -8.86 0.50
CA VAL A 32 1.99 -7.62 0.57
C VAL A 32 1.60 -7.45 2.03
N ASP A 33 2.54 -6.93 2.83
CA ASP A 33 2.36 -6.72 4.27
C ASP A 33 1.29 -5.66 4.60
N ASP A 34 0.79 -4.92 3.60
CA ASP A 34 -0.26 -3.91 3.76
C ASP A 34 -1.65 -4.53 4.05
N PHE A 35 -1.82 -5.83 3.82
CA PHE A 35 -3.06 -6.53 4.17
C PHE A 35 -3.10 -7.04 5.62
N ALA A 36 -2.01 -6.93 6.38
CA ALA A 36 -1.95 -7.40 7.77
C ALA A 36 -2.69 -6.48 8.76
N ASP A 37 -2.93 -5.21 8.41
CA ASP A 37 -3.78 -4.32 9.17
C ASP A 37 -5.23 -4.44 8.69
N LYS A 38 -5.93 -5.45 9.17
CA LYS A 38 -7.39 -5.44 9.15
C LYS A 38 -7.85 -4.17 9.89
N PRO A 39 -8.65 -3.28 9.27
CA PRO A 39 -9.38 -2.30 10.05
C PRO A 39 -10.22 -3.09 11.05
N MET A 40 -9.95 -2.92 12.33
CA MET A 40 -10.62 -3.68 13.40
C MET A 40 -12.14 -3.40 13.49
N ASP A 41 -12.69 -2.55 12.61
CA ASP A 41 -14.08 -2.10 12.71
C ASP A 41 -14.89 -2.13 11.38
N MET A 42 -14.31 -2.59 10.29
CA MET A 42 -15.08 -2.93 9.09
C MET A 42 -15.54 -4.36 9.26
N GLY A 43 -16.78 -4.55 9.69
CA GLY A 43 -17.39 -5.82 10.03
C GLY A 43 -16.85 -6.98 9.19
N HIS A 44 -16.25 -7.95 9.84
CA HIS A 44 -15.74 -9.17 9.23
C HIS A 44 -16.88 -9.83 8.48
N VAL A 45 -16.97 -9.59 7.17
CA VAL A 45 -17.91 -10.32 6.33
C VAL A 45 -17.35 -11.75 6.28
N SER A 46 -17.99 -12.64 7.00
CA SER A 46 -17.62 -14.06 7.02
C SER A 46 -17.51 -14.55 5.57
N GLY A 47 -16.33 -15.05 5.20
CA GLY A 47 -16.03 -15.49 3.84
C GLY A 47 -15.63 -14.39 2.85
N GLY A 48 -15.46 -13.14 3.28
CA GLY A 48 -15.01 -12.05 2.42
C GLY A 48 -13.50 -12.06 2.19
N TRP A 49 -13.08 -11.89 0.94
CA TRP A 49 -11.69 -11.74 0.53
C TRP A 49 -11.33 -10.26 0.47
N ALA A 50 -10.31 -9.86 1.22
CA ALA A 50 -9.80 -8.48 1.17
C ALA A 50 -9.17 -8.22 -0.20
N GLY A 51 -9.66 -7.20 -0.89
CA GLY A 51 -9.27 -6.78 -2.23
C GLY A 51 -8.58 -5.42 -2.23
N HIS A 52 -7.63 -5.23 -3.15
CA HIS A 52 -6.96 -3.96 -3.41
C HIS A 52 -6.56 -3.87 -4.88
N VAL A 53 -6.81 -2.71 -5.50
CA VAL A 53 -6.43 -2.42 -6.88
C VAL A 53 -5.41 -1.29 -6.88
N TYR A 54 -4.30 -1.49 -7.59
CA TYR A 54 -3.21 -0.51 -7.65
C TYR A 54 -2.40 -0.60 -8.95
N LEU A 55 -1.66 0.45 -9.26
CA LEU A 55 -0.71 0.50 -10.36
C LEU A 55 0.69 0.15 -9.85
N VAL A 56 1.36 -0.74 -10.55
CA VAL A 56 2.72 -1.18 -10.19
C VAL A 56 3.73 -0.10 -10.54
N VAL A 57 4.58 0.25 -9.59
CA VAL A 57 5.71 1.15 -9.76
C VAL A 57 7.00 0.35 -9.68
N LYS A 58 7.73 0.26 -10.79
CA LYS A 58 9.04 -0.41 -10.80
C LYS A 58 10.04 0.41 -10.00
N GLU A 59 10.67 -0.24 -9.02
CA GLU A 59 11.69 0.40 -8.21
C GLU A 59 12.92 0.75 -9.06
N SER A 60 13.33 2.01 -9.05
CA SER A 60 14.55 2.49 -9.66
C SER A 60 15.66 2.69 -8.63
N ALA A 61 16.92 2.78 -9.08
CA ALA A 61 18.03 3.11 -8.19
C ALA A 61 17.84 4.48 -7.49
N GLY A 62 17.19 5.44 -8.18
CA GLY A 62 16.85 6.74 -7.61
C GLY A 62 15.83 6.62 -6.47
N LEU A 63 14.74 5.89 -6.69
CA LEU A 63 13.72 5.65 -5.65
C LEU A 63 14.31 4.94 -4.44
N ARG A 64 15.18 3.94 -4.67
CA ARG A 64 15.87 3.23 -3.60
C ARG A 64 16.77 4.16 -2.77
N ARG A 65 17.54 5.02 -3.45
CA ARG A 65 18.40 6.01 -2.78
C ARG A 65 17.61 6.98 -1.93
N ILE A 66 16.51 7.54 -2.45
CA ILE A 66 15.64 8.45 -1.70
C ILE A 66 14.99 7.75 -0.51
N SER A 67 14.50 6.53 -0.67
CA SER A 67 13.95 5.75 0.44
C SER A 67 14.96 5.55 1.56
N GLN A 68 16.21 5.23 1.21
CA GLN A 68 17.29 5.05 2.17
C GLN A 68 17.63 6.37 2.88
N ALA A 69 17.76 7.47 2.15
CA ALA A 69 18.03 8.78 2.71
C ALA A 69 16.90 9.25 3.66
N CYS A 70 15.64 8.97 3.33
CA CYS A 70 14.49 9.23 4.22
C CYS A 70 14.63 8.46 5.54
N ILE A 71 15.00 7.18 5.51
CA ILE A 71 15.19 6.38 6.72
C ILE A 71 16.31 6.96 7.58
N GLU A 72 17.43 7.31 6.97
CA GLU A 72 18.57 7.90 7.68
C GLU A 72 18.20 9.23 8.35
N GLU A 73 17.49 10.11 7.64
CA GLU A 73 17.03 11.39 8.18
C GLU A 73 16.02 11.20 9.34
N ILE A 74 15.10 10.24 9.24
CA ILE A 74 14.17 9.90 10.32
C ILE A 74 14.93 9.41 11.56
N CYS A 75 15.91 8.55 11.39
CA CYS A 75 16.72 8.02 12.48
C CYS A 75 17.55 9.12 13.16
N GLN A 76 18.24 9.98 12.40
CA GLN A 76 19.05 11.09 12.93
C GLN A 76 18.22 12.09 13.75
N ARG A 77 17.05 12.50 13.26
CA ARG A 77 16.18 13.44 13.99
C ARG A 77 15.67 12.90 15.31
N SER A 78 15.56 11.60 15.42
CA SER A 78 15.13 10.96 16.65
C SER A 78 16.21 11.00 17.73
N ASP A 79 17.49 11.01 17.32
CA ASP A 79 18.64 11.14 18.23
C ASP A 79 18.76 12.56 18.77
N ASP A 80 18.53 13.58 17.93
CA ASP A 80 18.55 14.99 18.33
C ASP A 80 17.42 15.33 19.31
N ALA A 81 16.26 14.71 19.16
CA ALA A 81 15.13 14.89 20.08
C ALA A 81 15.38 14.25 21.48
N GLY A 82 16.28 13.26 21.55
CA GLY A 82 16.67 12.60 22.80
C GLY A 82 17.72 13.36 23.61
N THR A 83 18.45 14.32 22.99
CA THR A 83 19.49 15.14 23.65
C THR A 83 19.01 16.50 24.16
N GLY A 84 17.77 16.91 23.82
CA GLY A 84 17.16 18.12 24.36
C GLY A 84 16.82 17.97 25.83
N LYS A 85 17.31 18.90 26.68
CA LYS A 85 17.09 19.00 28.13
C LYS A 85 15.67 18.57 28.50
N ALA A 86 15.56 17.51 29.29
CA ALA A 86 14.33 17.10 29.92
C ALA A 86 13.82 18.28 30.79
N GLU A 87 12.78 18.99 30.34
CA GLU A 87 11.95 19.74 31.27
C GLU A 87 11.24 18.71 32.14
N THR A 88 11.58 18.76 33.42
CA THR A 88 11.01 17.95 34.49
C THR A 88 9.51 18.22 34.57
N VAL A 89 8.71 17.36 33.98
CA VAL A 89 7.32 17.17 34.34
C VAL A 89 7.26 15.93 35.23
N GLU A 90 6.98 16.15 36.50
CA GLU A 90 6.77 15.10 37.48
C GLU A 90 5.62 14.18 37.04
N CYS A 91 5.94 13.05 36.49
CA CYS A 91 5.26 11.76 36.63
C CYS A 91 6.07 10.70 35.87
N GLY A 92 6.71 9.82 36.61
CA GLY A 92 7.72 8.88 36.19
C GLY A 92 7.41 8.05 34.97
N GLN A 93 8.38 8.00 34.08
CA GLN A 93 8.79 7.13 32.99
C GLN A 93 8.89 7.86 31.65
N THR A 94 9.95 8.67 31.54
CA THR A 94 10.44 9.08 30.20
C THR A 94 11.23 7.91 29.64
N SER A 95 10.59 7.04 28.85
CA SER A 95 11.31 6.01 28.12
C SER A 95 12.02 6.70 26.94
N VAL A 96 13.32 6.89 27.05
CA VAL A 96 14.21 7.22 25.93
C VAL A 96 14.10 6.08 24.93
N ILE A 97 13.46 6.32 23.77
CA ILE A 97 13.39 5.34 22.70
C ILE A 97 14.80 5.23 22.13
N LYS A 98 15.44 4.08 22.30
CA LYS A 98 16.80 3.86 21.81
C LYS A 98 16.81 3.86 20.27
N GLU A 99 17.85 4.40 19.63
CA GLU A 99 18.05 4.41 18.16
C GLU A 99 17.81 3.03 17.53
N ALA A 100 18.27 1.96 18.16
CA ALA A 100 18.03 0.59 17.71
C ALA A 100 16.54 0.22 17.62
N ASP A 101 15.68 0.78 18.49
CA ASP A 101 14.23 0.55 18.48
C ASP A 101 13.57 1.30 17.30
N ILE A 102 14.04 2.50 16.98
CA ILE A 102 13.55 3.29 15.85
C ILE A 102 13.91 2.62 14.53
N ARG A 103 15.17 2.24 14.35
CA ARG A 103 15.64 1.52 13.15
C ARG A 103 14.91 0.20 12.91
N SER A 104 14.46 -0.48 13.97
CA SER A 104 13.67 -1.70 13.85
C SER A 104 12.26 -1.48 13.34
N ARG A 105 11.70 -0.28 13.55
CA ARG A 105 10.31 0.10 13.21
C ARG A 105 10.18 0.87 11.91
N VAL A 106 11.26 1.45 11.40
CA VAL A 106 11.27 2.20 10.13
C VAL A 106 11.85 1.30 9.05
N ARG A 107 11.07 1.07 7.99
CA ARG A 107 11.47 0.16 6.91
C ARG A 107 11.13 0.76 5.55
N ARG A 108 11.96 0.42 4.58
CA ARG A 108 11.66 0.69 3.18
C ARG A 108 10.46 -0.14 2.74
N MET A 109 9.61 0.45 1.91
CA MET A 109 8.51 -0.29 1.26
C MET A 109 9.07 -1.18 0.15
N GLU A 110 8.49 -2.38 0.05
CA GLU A 110 8.67 -3.31 -1.06
C GLU A 110 7.38 -3.31 -1.89
N GLY A 111 7.46 -3.61 -3.18
CA GLY A 111 6.28 -3.61 -4.04
C GLY A 111 5.66 -2.21 -4.19
N LEU A 112 6.47 -1.23 -4.63
CA LEU A 112 6.03 0.15 -4.80
C LEU A 112 4.82 0.24 -5.73
N HIS A 113 3.80 1.03 -5.34
CA HIS A 113 2.56 1.13 -6.09
C HIS A 113 1.84 2.47 -5.87
N VAL A 114 0.92 2.79 -6.77
CA VAL A 114 -0.08 3.86 -6.61
C VAL A 114 -1.44 3.21 -6.39
N SER A 115 -2.04 3.38 -5.23
CA SER A 115 -3.35 2.83 -4.90
C SER A 115 -4.46 3.49 -5.74
N LEU A 116 -5.40 2.67 -6.23
CA LEU A 116 -6.58 3.09 -6.99
C LEU A 116 -7.87 2.79 -6.25
N THR A 117 -7.83 1.98 -5.18
CA THR A 117 -8.96 1.72 -4.29
C THR A 117 -8.51 1.81 -2.84
N ARG A 118 -9.44 1.94 -1.93
CA ARG A 118 -9.27 1.52 -0.55
C ARG A 118 -9.30 0.00 -0.50
N VAL A 119 -8.93 -0.61 0.63
CA VAL A 119 -9.18 -2.03 0.85
C VAL A 119 -10.70 -2.27 0.87
N PHE A 120 -11.16 -3.25 0.11
CA PHE A 120 -12.56 -3.65 0.04
C PHE A 120 -12.68 -5.19 0.16
N TYR A 121 -13.90 -5.70 0.28
CA TYR A 121 -14.12 -7.14 0.45
C TYR A 121 -15.11 -7.65 -0.59
N LEU A 122 -14.77 -8.78 -1.24
CA LEU A 122 -15.66 -9.53 -2.13
C LEU A 122 -15.86 -10.94 -1.61
N GLN A 123 -16.99 -11.55 -1.98
CA GLN A 123 -17.16 -12.99 -1.83
C GLN A 123 -16.35 -13.72 -2.92
N GLU A 124 -15.92 -14.94 -2.64
CA GLU A 124 -15.09 -15.69 -3.58
C GLU A 124 -15.70 -15.79 -4.99
N HIS A 125 -17.00 -16.03 -5.08
CA HIS A 125 -17.71 -16.16 -6.35
C HIS A 125 -17.82 -14.83 -7.15
N GLU A 126 -17.61 -13.67 -6.52
CA GLU A 126 -17.63 -12.36 -7.17
C GLU A 126 -16.27 -12.01 -7.82
N ILE A 127 -15.16 -12.60 -7.33
CA ILE A 127 -13.80 -12.19 -7.70
C ILE A 127 -13.57 -12.28 -9.21
N SER A 128 -13.87 -13.40 -9.84
CA SER A 128 -13.64 -13.61 -11.28
C SER A 128 -14.41 -12.59 -12.12
N GLY A 129 -15.69 -12.37 -11.80
CA GLY A 129 -16.53 -11.38 -12.49
C GLY A 129 -16.02 -9.95 -12.28
N PHE A 130 -15.55 -9.62 -11.07
CA PHE A 130 -14.95 -8.34 -10.78
C PHE A 130 -13.70 -8.09 -11.63
N VAL A 131 -12.77 -9.04 -11.66
CA VAL A 131 -11.51 -8.92 -12.41
C VAL A 131 -11.77 -8.78 -13.90
N GLU A 132 -12.66 -9.58 -14.50
CA GLU A 132 -13.02 -9.49 -15.91
C GLU A 132 -13.60 -8.12 -16.30
N ILE A 133 -14.50 -7.58 -15.47
CA ILE A 133 -15.09 -6.25 -15.70
C ILE A 133 -14.05 -5.15 -15.50
N LEU A 134 -13.19 -5.29 -14.47
CA LEU A 134 -12.09 -4.37 -14.20
C LEU A 134 -11.13 -4.30 -15.40
N GLU A 135 -10.68 -5.43 -15.90
CA GLU A 135 -9.78 -5.49 -17.05
C GLU A 135 -10.37 -4.76 -18.27
N ARG A 136 -11.61 -5.06 -18.64
CA ARG A 136 -12.30 -4.40 -19.77
C ARG A 136 -12.41 -2.89 -19.55
N ALA A 137 -12.78 -2.44 -18.35
CA ALA A 137 -12.95 -1.04 -18.06
C ALA A 137 -11.61 -0.27 -18.09
N VAL A 138 -10.56 -0.87 -17.55
CA VAL A 138 -9.21 -0.29 -17.53
C VAL A 138 -8.63 -0.22 -18.94
N LEU A 139 -8.71 -1.27 -19.73
CA LEU A 139 -8.22 -1.28 -21.11
C LEU A 139 -8.94 -0.25 -22.00
N ALA A 140 -10.24 -0.04 -21.78
CA ALA A 140 -11.00 0.98 -22.50
C ALA A 140 -10.59 2.42 -22.12
N SER A 141 -10.05 2.64 -20.92
CA SER A 141 -9.72 3.96 -20.37
C SER A 141 -8.23 4.31 -20.43
N SER A 142 -7.33 3.32 -20.44
CA SER A 142 -5.90 3.54 -20.19
C SER A 142 -5.12 4.04 -21.41
N HIS A 143 -5.50 3.71 -22.62
CA HIS A 143 -4.74 4.03 -23.85
C HIS A 143 -3.24 3.65 -23.79
N GLY A 144 -2.89 2.60 -23.06
CA GLY A 144 -1.54 2.07 -22.95
C GLY A 144 -0.70 2.64 -21.78
N ALA A 145 0.55 2.18 -21.70
CA ALA A 145 1.50 2.59 -20.68
C ALA A 145 1.74 4.11 -20.70
N PHE A 146 2.04 4.68 -19.53
CA PHE A 146 2.28 6.12 -19.38
C PHE A 146 3.33 6.39 -18.30
N ALA A 147 3.87 7.62 -18.30
CA ALA A 147 4.86 8.04 -17.32
C ALA A 147 4.22 8.87 -16.21
N VAL A 148 4.73 8.71 -14.99
CA VAL A 148 4.43 9.57 -13.84
C VAL A 148 5.72 10.17 -13.30
N GLY A 149 5.67 11.43 -12.88
CA GLY A 149 6.77 12.11 -12.20
C GLY A 149 6.36 12.48 -10.79
N PHE A 150 7.36 12.71 -9.94
CA PHE A 150 7.16 13.04 -8.54
C PHE A 150 7.32 14.56 -8.29
N SER A 151 6.64 15.09 -7.28
CA SER A 151 6.70 16.51 -6.93
C SER A 151 7.35 16.75 -5.57
N LYS A 152 6.99 15.99 -4.56
CA LYS A 152 7.51 16.15 -3.18
C LYS A 152 7.28 14.90 -2.38
N ALA A 153 7.95 14.81 -1.22
CA ALA A 153 7.59 13.85 -0.19
C ALA A 153 6.53 14.43 0.75
N SER A 154 5.58 13.59 1.11
CA SER A 154 4.53 13.90 2.09
C SER A 154 4.39 12.78 3.08
N MET A 155 3.83 13.12 4.24
CA MET A 155 3.52 12.14 5.27
C MET A 155 2.09 11.66 5.13
N TYR A 156 1.91 10.37 5.28
CA TYR A 156 0.63 9.69 5.25
C TYR A 156 0.48 8.83 6.50
N ALA A 157 -0.74 8.53 6.87
CA ALA A 157 -1.04 7.55 7.92
C ALA A 157 -2.13 6.61 7.39
N ASN A 158 -2.11 5.37 7.86
CA ASN A 158 -3.23 4.46 7.61
C ASN A 158 -4.49 4.91 8.38
N GLU A 159 -5.63 4.35 8.04
CA GLU A 159 -6.94 4.72 8.63
C GLU A 159 -6.96 4.54 10.15
N THR A 160 -6.26 3.54 10.67
CA THR A 160 -6.18 3.29 12.13
C THR A 160 -5.16 4.19 12.83
N GLY A 161 -4.33 4.92 12.09
CA GLY A 161 -3.24 5.72 12.64
C GLY A 161 -2.14 4.89 13.32
N SER A 162 -2.10 3.57 13.11
CA SER A 162 -1.09 2.68 13.69
C SER A 162 0.24 2.72 12.94
N ARG A 163 0.21 3.12 11.66
CA ARG A 163 1.38 3.24 10.79
C ARG A 163 1.45 4.61 10.13
N GLU A 164 2.66 5.07 9.92
CA GLU A 164 3.00 6.27 9.16
C GLU A 164 3.82 5.89 7.93
N PHE A 165 3.66 6.69 6.88
CA PHE A 165 4.37 6.47 5.62
C PHE A 165 4.98 7.78 5.13
N VAL A 166 6.16 7.68 4.51
CA VAL A 166 6.65 8.71 3.60
C VAL A 166 6.21 8.29 2.21
N GLY A 167 5.39 9.11 1.57
CA GLY A 167 4.95 8.93 0.20
C GLY A 167 5.51 10.02 -0.69
N LEU A 168 5.87 9.65 -1.92
CA LEU A 168 6.19 10.60 -2.99
C LEU A 168 4.92 10.98 -3.71
N ASP A 169 4.51 12.24 -3.62
CA ASP A 169 3.34 12.77 -4.32
C ASP A 169 3.61 12.77 -5.83
N ILE A 170 2.62 12.33 -6.60
CA ILE A 170 2.67 12.42 -8.06
C ILE A 170 2.52 13.89 -8.46
N GLY A 171 3.39 14.38 -9.33
CA GLY A 171 3.39 15.77 -9.85
C GLY A 171 3.09 15.85 -11.35
N SER A 172 3.23 14.74 -12.08
CA SER A 172 2.86 14.66 -13.49
C SER A 172 2.25 13.29 -13.81
N GLY A 173 1.36 13.24 -14.80
CA GLY A 173 0.61 12.02 -15.14
C GLY A 173 -0.71 11.86 -14.38
N GLU A 174 -1.09 12.80 -13.51
CA GLU A 174 -2.31 12.75 -12.70
C GLU A 174 -3.60 12.62 -13.54
N GLU A 175 -3.67 13.24 -14.69
CA GLU A 175 -4.84 13.14 -15.58
C GLU A 175 -5.09 11.69 -16.05
N ARG A 176 -4.01 10.94 -16.30
CA ARG A 176 -4.09 9.53 -16.69
C ARG A 176 -4.53 8.68 -15.50
N LEU A 177 -3.99 8.95 -14.33
CA LEU A 177 -4.40 8.31 -13.08
C LEU A 177 -5.88 8.55 -12.79
N ALA A 178 -6.35 9.78 -12.91
CA ALA A 178 -7.75 10.14 -12.67
C ALA A 178 -8.71 9.41 -13.63
N LYS A 179 -8.33 9.23 -14.91
CA LYS A 179 -9.13 8.46 -15.88
C LYS A 179 -9.23 6.99 -15.47
N ILE A 180 -8.11 6.38 -15.08
CA ILE A 180 -8.08 4.98 -14.64
C ILE A 180 -8.90 4.82 -13.36
N VAL A 181 -8.73 5.72 -12.37
CA VAL A 181 -9.54 5.71 -11.15
C VAL A 181 -11.03 5.82 -11.46
N GLY A 182 -11.43 6.70 -12.39
CA GLY A 182 -12.82 6.80 -12.81
C GLY A 182 -13.39 5.48 -13.34
N ALA A 183 -12.59 4.74 -14.13
CA ALA A 183 -12.99 3.43 -14.63
C ALA A 183 -13.06 2.38 -13.50
N VAL A 184 -12.09 2.39 -12.59
CA VAL A 184 -12.08 1.51 -11.41
C VAL A 184 -13.28 1.81 -10.51
N ASP A 185 -13.58 3.08 -10.24
CA ASP A 185 -14.70 3.51 -9.42
C ASP A 185 -16.07 3.05 -9.98
N GLU A 186 -16.21 3.06 -11.31
CA GLU A 186 -17.41 2.55 -11.96
C GLU A 186 -17.58 1.04 -11.71
N VAL A 187 -16.49 0.28 -11.77
CA VAL A 187 -16.49 -1.15 -11.43
C VAL A 187 -16.82 -1.34 -9.94
N MET A 188 -16.20 -0.57 -9.05
CA MET A 188 -16.48 -0.62 -7.61
C MET A 188 -17.98 -0.43 -7.33
N ARG A 189 -18.61 0.58 -7.95
CA ARG A 189 -20.06 0.83 -7.77
C ARG A 189 -20.92 -0.34 -8.24
N ARG A 190 -20.57 -1.02 -9.34
CA ARG A 190 -21.30 -2.20 -9.84
C ARG A 190 -21.31 -3.34 -8.83
N PHE A 191 -20.26 -3.46 -8.03
CA PHE A 191 -20.17 -4.45 -6.95
C PHE A 191 -20.62 -3.91 -5.58
N GLY A 192 -21.27 -2.74 -5.54
CA GLY A 192 -21.75 -2.13 -4.31
C GLY A 192 -20.63 -1.73 -3.36
N LYS A 193 -19.43 -1.42 -3.91
CA LYS A 193 -18.26 -0.98 -3.13
C LYS A 193 -18.09 0.53 -3.28
N GLU A 194 -17.50 1.13 -2.23
CA GLU A 194 -17.23 2.56 -2.24
C GLU A 194 -16.17 2.91 -3.29
N PRO A 195 -16.36 4.02 -4.02
CA PRO A 195 -15.34 4.56 -4.92
C PRO A 195 -14.11 5.03 -4.13
N PHE A 196 -13.03 5.31 -4.84
CA PHE A 196 -11.86 5.93 -4.25
C PHE A 196 -12.21 7.33 -3.70
N PHE A 197 -11.24 8.05 -3.18
CA PHE A 197 -11.47 9.38 -2.61
C PHE A 197 -11.94 10.38 -3.68
N SER A 198 -12.88 11.26 -3.34
CA SER A 198 -13.38 12.30 -4.26
C SER A 198 -12.30 13.29 -4.70
N ASN A 199 -11.26 13.50 -3.89
CA ASN A 199 -10.09 14.31 -4.21
C ASN A 199 -8.83 13.51 -3.86
N PRO A 200 -8.44 12.53 -4.68
CA PRO A 200 -7.34 11.65 -4.37
C PRO A 200 -6.00 12.37 -4.45
N ARG A 201 -5.15 12.13 -3.46
CA ARG A 201 -3.73 12.51 -3.51
C ARG A 201 -2.93 11.29 -3.93
N PHE A 202 -2.62 11.21 -5.23
CA PHE A 202 -1.83 10.10 -5.75
C PHE A 202 -0.41 10.16 -5.22
N HIS A 203 0.07 9.06 -4.68
CA HIS A 203 1.41 8.97 -4.13
C HIS A 203 1.94 7.54 -4.22
N VAL A 204 3.23 7.39 -4.07
CA VAL A 204 3.93 6.12 -3.91
C VAL A 204 4.53 6.07 -2.52
N SER A 205 4.08 5.19 -1.66
CA SER A 205 4.68 4.98 -0.33
C SER A 205 6.06 4.33 -0.48
N ILE A 206 7.11 4.96 0.05
CA ILE A 206 8.50 4.50 -0.08
C ILE A 206 9.13 4.07 1.25
N VAL A 207 8.63 4.58 2.38
CA VAL A 207 9.05 4.23 3.73
C VAL A 207 7.82 4.06 4.60
N ARG A 208 7.82 3.06 5.48
CA ARG A 208 6.83 2.88 6.53
C ARG A 208 7.48 2.95 7.91
N ALA A 209 6.73 3.46 8.88
CA ALA A 209 7.10 3.45 10.27
C ALA A 209 5.92 2.98 11.14
N GLU A 210 6.18 2.07 12.07
CA GLU A 210 5.17 1.64 13.03
C GLU A 210 5.13 2.62 14.21
N ARG A 211 3.95 3.15 14.54
CA ARG A 211 3.81 4.03 15.71
C ARG A 211 4.12 3.27 16.99
N GLY A 212 4.90 3.90 17.87
CA GLY A 212 5.19 3.36 19.18
C GLY A 212 3.97 3.35 20.11
N LYS A 213 4.03 2.54 21.16
CA LYS A 213 3.07 2.59 22.28
C LYS A 213 3.04 4.03 22.85
N GLY A 214 1.89 4.70 22.79
CA GLY A 214 1.73 6.11 23.20
C GLY A 214 1.43 7.09 22.08
N GLY A 215 1.29 6.62 20.81
CA GLY A 215 0.74 7.41 19.70
C GLY A 215 1.65 8.52 19.15
N ARG A 216 2.91 8.64 19.59
CA ARG A 216 3.86 9.59 19.01
C ARG A 216 4.23 9.14 17.60
N GLY A 217 4.06 10.07 16.63
CA GLY A 217 4.54 9.86 15.25
C GLY A 217 6.06 9.71 15.26
N MET A 218 6.56 8.77 14.45
CA MET A 218 7.99 8.52 14.30
C MET A 218 8.60 9.33 13.16
N ILE A 219 7.78 9.64 12.15
CA ILE A 219 8.19 10.46 11.01
C ILE A 219 7.92 11.92 11.39
N GLY A 220 8.95 12.66 11.77
CA GLY A 220 8.84 14.08 12.14
C GLY A 220 8.32 14.98 11.01
N LYS A 221 8.09 16.27 11.31
CA LYS A 221 7.58 17.24 10.35
C LYS A 221 8.58 17.49 9.20
N GLY A 222 8.23 16.99 8.00
CA GLY A 222 8.88 17.33 6.73
C GLY A 222 10.28 16.73 6.55
N LEU A 223 10.63 16.44 5.31
CA LEU A 223 11.98 16.12 4.87
C LEU A 223 12.71 17.40 4.47
N GLY A 224 14.05 17.40 4.54
CA GLY A 224 14.86 18.57 4.25
C GLY A 224 14.72 19.08 2.81
N GLN A 225 15.11 20.35 2.58
CA GLN A 225 15.08 20.99 1.26
C GLN A 225 15.90 20.22 0.21
N ALA A 226 17.06 19.67 0.60
CA ALA A 226 17.90 18.89 -0.30
C ALA A 226 17.17 17.65 -0.83
N MET A 227 16.37 16.98 0.01
CA MET A 227 15.55 15.85 -0.40
C MET A 227 14.50 16.22 -1.43
N HIS A 228 13.92 17.42 -1.31
CA HIS A 228 12.94 17.91 -2.29
C HIS A 228 13.56 18.07 -3.68
N GLU A 229 14.75 18.64 -3.78
CA GLU A 229 15.47 18.81 -5.06
C GLU A 229 15.82 17.44 -5.69
N GLU A 230 16.25 16.48 -4.88
CA GLU A 230 16.50 15.12 -5.36
C GLU A 230 15.25 14.41 -5.88
N ILE A 231 14.10 14.63 -5.25
CA ILE A 231 12.81 14.08 -5.70
C ILE A 231 12.42 14.67 -7.06
N LEU A 232 12.55 15.98 -7.23
CA LEU A 232 12.27 16.65 -8.51
C LEU A 232 13.21 16.22 -9.63
N ALA A 233 14.43 15.79 -9.29
CA ALA A 233 15.41 15.28 -10.24
C ALA A 233 15.20 13.79 -10.60
N LEU A 234 14.26 13.09 -9.97
CA LEU A 234 13.96 11.72 -10.32
C LEU A 234 13.44 11.62 -11.76
N PRO A 235 13.91 10.66 -12.55
CA PRO A 235 13.32 10.39 -13.85
C PRO A 235 11.88 9.91 -13.68
N ALA A 236 11.03 10.27 -14.63
CA ALA A 236 9.65 9.76 -14.67
C ALA A 236 9.64 8.24 -14.74
N VAL A 237 8.70 7.63 -14.02
CA VAL A 237 8.55 6.18 -13.95
C VAL A 237 7.44 5.73 -14.88
N GLN A 238 7.71 4.69 -15.67
CA GLN A 238 6.71 4.08 -16.55
C GLN A 238 5.76 3.21 -15.76
N ILE A 239 4.48 3.47 -15.94
CA ILE A 239 3.37 2.66 -15.45
C ILE A 239 2.83 1.85 -16.64
N SER A 240 2.94 0.54 -16.57
CA SER A 240 2.52 -0.37 -17.63
C SER A 240 1.63 -1.51 -17.16
N GLN A 241 1.34 -1.56 -15.85
CA GLN A 241 0.66 -2.67 -15.24
C GLN A 241 -0.20 -2.21 -14.07
N LEU A 242 -1.41 -2.72 -14.04
CA LEU A 242 -2.31 -2.67 -12.89
C LEU A 242 -2.36 -4.05 -12.26
N GLU A 243 -2.38 -4.09 -10.95
CA GLU A 243 -2.62 -5.32 -10.20
C GLU A 243 -3.90 -5.21 -9.37
N CYS A 244 -4.64 -6.31 -9.36
CA CYS A 244 -5.78 -6.53 -8.48
C CYS A 244 -5.47 -7.74 -7.60
N VAL A 245 -5.51 -7.57 -6.28
CA VAL A 245 -5.11 -8.61 -5.32
C VAL A 245 -6.28 -8.93 -4.40
N PHE A 246 -6.51 -10.23 -4.15
CA PHE A 246 -7.49 -10.73 -3.18
C PHE A 246 -6.82 -11.78 -2.29
N GLY A 247 -6.43 -11.39 -1.09
CA GLY A 247 -5.63 -12.26 -0.22
C GLY A 247 -4.31 -12.65 -0.89
N ASN A 248 -4.14 -13.93 -1.19
CA ASN A 248 -2.96 -14.48 -1.88
C ASN A 248 -3.12 -14.57 -3.42
N ARG A 249 -4.29 -14.23 -3.96
CA ARG A 249 -4.55 -14.25 -5.42
C ARG A 249 -4.18 -12.91 -6.02
N ARG A 250 -3.40 -12.93 -7.10
CA ARG A 250 -2.96 -11.73 -7.82
C ARG A 250 -3.36 -11.83 -9.28
N PHE A 251 -3.95 -10.77 -9.79
CA PHE A 251 -4.38 -10.62 -11.17
C PHE A 251 -3.66 -9.41 -11.78
N CYS A 252 -2.94 -9.62 -12.89
CA CYS A 252 -2.16 -8.60 -13.56
C CYS A 252 -2.87 -8.17 -14.84
N ILE A 253 -3.04 -6.87 -15.01
CA ILE A 253 -3.65 -6.25 -16.20
C ILE A 253 -2.61 -5.35 -16.84
N ALA A 254 -2.18 -5.66 -18.06
CA ALA A 254 -1.32 -4.78 -18.85
C ALA A 254 -2.09 -3.54 -19.32
N LEU A 255 -1.44 -2.36 -19.29
CA LEU A 255 -2.02 -1.09 -19.73
C LEU A 255 -1.67 -0.79 -21.18
#